data_0e03eff9fbc80dc85552a9fc7918ebd9
#
_entry.id   0e03eff9fbc80dc85552a9fc7918ebd9
#
_cell.length_a   1.000
_cell.length_b   1.000
_cell.length_c   1.000
_cell.angle_alpha   90.00
_cell.angle_beta   90.00
_cell.angle_gamma   90.00
#
_symmetry.space_group_name_H-M   'P 1'
#
loop_
_entity.id
_entity.type
_entity.pdbx_description
1 polymer ?
#
loop_
_entity_poly.entity_id
_entity_poly.type
_entity_poly.pdbx_seq_one_letter_code
_entity_poly.pdbx_strand_id
1 'polypeptide(L)'
;MMKLPNKEALARLREKYPAGTRVELLRMDDSQAPPVGTKGTVRGVDDMGSLMMSWDNGSGLNVVFDGGDRVRKLDGKEICRDEEEDV
;
A
#
# COMPACT_ATOMS: atom_id res chain seq x y z
N MET A 1 -4.28 23.41 -6.08
CA MET A 1 -3.68 22.76 -7.24
C MET A 1 -3.02 21.48 -6.85
N MET A 2 -3.29 20.43 -7.60
CA MET A 2 -2.69 19.15 -7.30
C MET A 2 -1.23 19.11 -7.73
N LYS A 3 -0.41 18.56 -6.88
CA LYS A 3 1.02 18.49 -7.13
C LYS A 3 1.42 17.06 -7.44
N LEU A 4 1.99 16.86 -8.60
CA LEU A 4 2.47 15.54 -8.97
C LEU A 4 3.79 15.25 -8.27
N PRO A 5 4.02 14.01 -7.84
CA PRO A 5 5.32 13.65 -7.30
C PRO A 5 6.38 13.74 -8.40
N ASN A 6 7.61 14.05 -8.03
CA ASN A 6 8.69 14.08 -9.00
C ASN A 6 9.14 12.66 -9.31
N LYS A 7 10.02 12.54 -10.32
CA LYS A 7 10.46 11.23 -10.78
C LYS A 7 11.15 10.44 -9.70
N GLU A 8 11.92 11.13 -8.86
CA GLU A 8 12.64 10.45 -7.79
C GLU A 8 11.69 9.87 -6.75
N ALA A 9 10.66 10.65 -6.40
CA ALA A 9 9.67 10.20 -5.43
C ALA A 9 8.91 9.00 -5.98
N LEU A 10 8.53 9.05 -7.25
CA LEU A 10 7.84 7.92 -7.88
C LEU A 10 8.73 6.68 -7.91
N ALA A 11 10.01 6.85 -8.24
CA ALA A 11 10.93 5.73 -8.28
C ALA A 11 11.06 5.08 -6.91
N ARG A 12 11.13 5.89 -5.85
CA ARG A 12 11.19 5.35 -4.49
C ARG A 12 9.94 4.59 -4.12
N LEU A 13 8.78 5.12 -4.50
CA LEU A 13 7.53 4.43 -4.23
C LEU A 13 7.47 3.10 -4.96
N ARG A 14 7.91 3.08 -6.21
CA ARG A 14 7.91 1.84 -6.99
C ARG A 14 8.89 0.82 -6.45
N GLU A 15 10.00 1.29 -5.89
CA GLU A 15 10.94 0.39 -5.23
C GLU A 15 10.40 -0.15 -3.92
N LYS A 16 9.71 0.71 -3.17
CA LYS A 16 9.17 0.33 -1.87
C LYS A 16 7.97 -0.58 -2.02
N TYR A 17 7.14 -0.34 -3.04
CA TYR A 17 5.90 -1.08 -3.25
C TYR A 17 5.85 -1.66 -4.66
N PRO A 18 6.75 -2.60 -4.99
CA PRO A 18 6.66 -3.24 -6.30
C PRO A 18 5.39 -4.07 -6.40
N ALA A 19 4.99 -4.36 -7.63
CA ALA A 19 3.81 -5.19 -7.86
C ALA A 19 3.98 -6.52 -7.13
N GLY A 20 2.93 -6.95 -6.46
CA GLY A 20 2.97 -8.16 -5.65
C GLY A 20 3.25 -7.93 -4.18
N THR A 21 3.58 -6.69 -3.78
CA THR A 21 3.80 -6.37 -2.38
C THR A 21 2.51 -6.51 -1.60
N ARG A 22 2.57 -7.17 -0.45
CA ARG A 22 1.42 -7.30 0.43
C ARG A 22 1.43 -6.19 1.46
N VAL A 23 0.26 -5.62 1.72
CA VAL A 23 0.12 -4.53 2.70
C VAL A 23 -1.14 -4.74 3.51
N GLU A 24 -1.20 -4.07 4.65
CA GLU A 24 -2.36 -4.06 5.52
C GLU A 24 -2.88 -2.62 5.61
N LEU A 25 -4.18 -2.45 5.50
CA LEU A 25 -4.78 -1.11 5.56
C LEU A 25 -4.77 -0.59 6.98
N LEU A 26 -4.18 0.60 7.17
CA LEU A 26 -4.14 1.25 8.47
C LEU A 26 -5.15 2.39 8.56
N ARG A 27 -5.38 3.10 7.44
CA ARG A 27 -6.29 4.24 7.45
C ARG A 27 -6.74 4.55 6.03
N MET A 28 -8.03 4.77 5.87
CA MET A 28 -8.60 5.23 4.60
C MET A 28 -9.95 5.87 4.90
N ASP A 29 -10.07 7.16 4.64
CA ASP A 29 -11.26 7.95 4.96
C ASP A 29 -12.23 7.96 3.77
N ASP A 30 -12.60 6.81 3.29
CA ASP A 30 -13.52 6.68 2.18
C ASP A 30 -14.67 5.81 2.64
N SER A 31 -15.91 6.22 2.29
CA SER A 31 -17.09 5.48 2.71
C SER A 31 -17.10 4.05 2.18
N GLN A 32 -16.36 3.79 1.10
CA GLN A 32 -16.28 2.47 0.49
C GLN A 32 -14.97 1.76 0.81
N ALA A 33 -14.21 2.30 1.75
CA ALA A 33 -12.93 1.71 2.11
C ALA A 33 -13.12 0.33 2.74
N PRO A 34 -12.17 -0.59 2.49
CA PRO A 34 -12.17 -1.84 3.25
C PRO A 34 -11.97 -1.53 4.73
N PRO A 35 -12.37 -2.43 5.61
CA PRO A 35 -12.10 -2.22 7.04
C PRO A 35 -10.60 -2.13 7.30
N VAL A 36 -10.24 -1.35 8.31
CA VAL A 36 -8.86 -1.29 8.77
C VAL A 36 -8.41 -2.71 9.14
N GLY A 37 -7.21 -3.07 8.75
CA GLY A 37 -6.69 -4.42 8.95
C GLY A 37 -6.87 -5.31 7.73
N THR A 38 -7.63 -4.88 6.72
CA THR A 38 -7.76 -5.66 5.49
C THR A 38 -6.42 -5.71 4.78
N LYS A 39 -6.06 -6.87 4.30
CA LYS A 39 -4.83 -7.05 3.55
C LYS A 39 -5.09 -6.97 2.07
N GLY A 40 -4.09 -6.58 1.33
CA GLY A 40 -4.20 -6.46 -0.11
C GLY A 40 -2.86 -6.59 -0.80
N THR A 41 -2.91 -6.64 -2.11
CA THR A 41 -1.72 -6.76 -2.95
C THR A 41 -1.58 -5.50 -3.79
N VAL A 42 -0.37 -4.94 -3.79
CA VAL A 42 -0.07 -3.80 -4.65
C VAL A 42 0.07 -4.31 -6.08
N ARG A 43 -0.65 -3.67 -7.00
CA ARG A 43 -0.54 -4.00 -8.42
C ARG A 43 0.47 -3.12 -9.13
N GLY A 44 0.82 -2.00 -8.53
CA GLY A 44 1.76 -1.06 -9.09
C GLY A 44 1.55 0.31 -8.49
N VAL A 45 2.33 1.26 -8.95
CA VAL A 45 2.22 2.66 -8.53
C VAL A 45 1.92 3.48 -9.79
N ASP A 46 0.86 4.28 -9.74
CA ASP A 46 0.51 5.11 -10.88
C ASP A 46 1.34 6.41 -10.89
N ASP A 47 1.15 7.21 -11.93
CA ASP A 47 1.94 8.42 -12.09
C ASP A 47 1.61 9.49 -11.05
N MET A 48 0.50 9.34 -10.37
CA MET A 48 0.10 10.25 -9.29
C MET A 48 0.70 9.86 -7.95
N GLY A 49 1.41 8.76 -7.89
CA GLY A 49 1.98 8.29 -6.64
C GLY A 49 1.01 7.51 -5.78
N SER A 50 -0.07 7.02 -6.37
CA SER A 50 -1.04 6.19 -5.66
C SER A 50 -0.73 4.72 -5.89
N LEU A 51 -1.00 3.89 -4.89
CA LEU A 51 -0.86 2.45 -5.03
C LEU A 51 -2.12 1.89 -5.68
N MET A 52 -1.94 1.21 -6.79
CA MET A 52 -3.04 0.47 -7.42
C MET A 52 -3.19 -0.84 -6.67
N MET A 53 -4.38 -1.08 -6.14
CA MET A 53 -4.57 -2.16 -5.16
C MET A 53 -5.54 -3.22 -5.65
N SER A 54 -5.33 -4.41 -5.11
CA SER A 54 -6.31 -5.48 -5.14
C SER A 54 -6.45 -5.97 -3.71
N TRP A 55 -7.53 -5.54 -3.05
CA TRP A 55 -7.76 -5.90 -1.65
C TRP A 55 -8.38 -7.29 -1.55
N ASP A 56 -8.04 -7.99 -0.50
CA ASP A 56 -8.48 -9.38 -0.32
C ASP A 56 -10.00 -9.49 -0.16
N ASN A 57 -10.66 -8.38 0.23
CA ASN A 57 -12.11 -8.37 0.37
C ASN A 57 -12.83 -8.06 -0.96
N GLY A 58 -12.10 -7.98 -2.06
CA GLY A 58 -12.67 -7.71 -3.37
C GLY A 58 -12.68 -6.26 -3.79
N SER A 59 -12.29 -5.35 -2.89
CA SER A 59 -12.23 -3.94 -3.22
C SER A 59 -11.03 -3.64 -4.11
N GLY A 60 -11.18 -2.65 -4.99
CA GLY A 60 -10.08 -2.19 -5.83
C GLY A 60 -9.69 -0.76 -5.56
N LEU A 61 -10.06 -0.21 -4.40
CA LEU A 61 -9.74 1.19 -4.08
C LEU A 61 -8.23 1.38 -3.96
N ASN A 62 -7.73 2.39 -4.66
CA ASN A 62 -6.30 2.70 -4.61
C ASN A 62 -5.96 3.43 -3.32
N VAL A 63 -4.70 3.32 -2.91
CA VAL A 63 -4.20 4.04 -1.74
C VAL A 63 -3.64 5.37 -2.21
N VAL A 64 -4.17 6.46 -1.68
CA VAL A 64 -3.78 7.82 -2.04
C VAL A 64 -3.14 8.45 -0.81
N PHE A 65 -1.80 8.47 -0.77
CA PHE A 65 -1.10 8.97 0.41
C PHE A 65 -1.39 10.45 0.66
N ASP A 66 -1.54 11.23 -0.41
CA ASP A 66 -1.89 12.64 -0.27
C ASP A 66 -3.26 12.85 0.36
N GLY A 67 -4.13 11.88 0.24
CA GLY A 67 -5.45 11.92 0.85
C GLY A 67 -5.48 11.44 2.29
N GLY A 68 -4.33 11.07 2.83
CA GLY A 68 -4.25 10.61 4.21
C GLY A 68 -4.33 9.10 4.37
N ASP A 69 -4.45 8.37 3.27
CA ASP A 69 -4.49 6.91 3.34
C ASP A 69 -3.14 6.38 3.82
N ARG A 70 -3.18 5.33 4.61
CA ARG A 70 -1.96 4.73 5.16
C ARG A 70 -2.08 3.21 5.14
N VAL A 71 -0.96 2.58 4.80
CA VAL A 71 -0.85 1.12 4.80
C VAL A 71 0.46 0.73 5.47
N ARG A 72 0.50 -0.51 5.92
CA ARG A 72 1.69 -1.11 6.49
C ARG A 72 2.15 -2.22 5.56
N LYS A 73 3.39 -2.18 5.18
CA LYS A 73 3.94 -3.20 4.29
C LYS A 73 4.12 -4.50 5.06
N LEU A 74 3.63 -5.57 4.47
CA LEU A 74 3.76 -6.91 5.05
C LEU A 74 4.91 -7.59 4.33
N ASP A 75 6.07 -7.58 4.98
CA ASP A 75 7.26 -8.18 4.41
C ASP A 75 7.26 -9.67 4.74
N GLY A 76 7.36 -10.49 3.72
CA GLY A 76 7.39 -11.93 3.93
C GLY A 76 8.52 -12.37 4.84
N LYS A 77 9.63 -11.69 4.77
CA LYS A 77 10.74 -12.02 5.67
C LYS A 77 10.39 -11.73 7.12
N GLU A 78 9.73 -10.60 7.37
CA GLU A 78 9.32 -10.27 8.73
C GLU A 78 8.30 -11.25 9.24
N ILE A 79 7.39 -11.65 8.39
CA ILE A 79 6.36 -12.60 8.78
C ILE A 79 6.99 -13.94 9.09
N CYS A 80 7.95 -14.37 8.33
CA CYS A 80 8.58 -15.65 8.52
C CYS A 80 9.42 -15.71 9.79
N ARG A 81 9.84 -14.59 10.26
CA ARG A 81 10.58 -14.58 11.50
C ARG A 81 9.64 -14.63 12.66
N ASP A 82 9.62 -14.66 12.70
CA ASP A 82 9.11 -14.59 13.58
C ASP A 82 9.09 -15.15 14.29
N GLU A 83 9.76 -15.00 13.86
CA GLU A 83 9.88 -15.22 14.19
C GLU A 83 10.51 -15.21 14.64
N GLU A 84 11.26 -14.97 14.65
CA GLU A 84 11.73 -14.83 15.07
C GLU A 84 11.87 -14.34 15.51
N GLU A 85 12.15 -14.24 15.51
CA GLU A 85 12.17 -13.84 15.98
C GLU A 85 11.96 -13.61 16.37
N ASP A 86 12.28 -13.75 16.37
CA ASP A 86 12.05 -13.66 16.74
C ASP A 86 12.00 -13.66 17.08
N VAL A 87 12.38 -13.62 16.98
CA VAL A 87 12.14 -13.74 17.24
C VAL A 87 12.13 -13.80 17.58
#